data_0bc39bf89378b5430914abe9ec74e267
#
_entry.id   0bc39bf89378b5430914abe9ec74e267
#
_cell.length_a   1.000
_cell.length_b   1.000
_cell.length_c   1.000
_cell.angle_alpha   90.00
_cell.angle_beta   90.00
_cell.angle_gamma   90.00
#
_symmetry.space_group_name_H-M   'P 1'
#
loop_
_entity.id
_entity.type
_entity.pdbx_description
1 polymer ?
#
loop_
_entity_poly.entity_id
_entity_poly.type
_entity_poly.pdbx_seq_one_letter_code
_entity_poly.pdbx_strand_id
1 'polypeptide(L)'
;PARLQFGARTIGYALEMNFSANGWGEPDARAQAVRELNRNLDFRKAVTMAIDRQWLGDSLVRGPFTAIYPGGLYAGTTYYDKDSTVYYGYNFDAAGELLDGIGVVDTDGNGIRNFPDGGGDVEITLLANTDYATDRNLAEGVITIMERLGLRVIANFQSGTARDDMAQSGNFDWQVVRQGSALVSVVQGTVALAPTGPRIHSFHRAGTDGTLDLLPFEQELVDTVNAFIATNDNEERAELMKQYQRIFTENVYSVGLTQYPGALIINKRFANIPAGAPIFMFNWAEDNIIRERVFVPEDRQGDYELHPQTLPGEPGSPGPIS
;
A
#
# COMPACT_ATOMS: atom_id res chain seq x y z
N PRO A 1 -26.40 -20.89 4.95
CA PRO A 1 -25.36 -20.68 5.98
C PRO A 1 -23.96 -20.83 5.39
N ALA A 2 -23.03 -19.93 5.78
CA ALA A 2 -21.66 -19.91 5.31
C ALA A 2 -20.67 -20.12 6.46
N ARG A 3 -19.46 -20.52 6.12
CA ARG A 3 -18.27 -20.48 6.99
C ARG A 3 -17.39 -19.35 6.51
N LEU A 4 -16.95 -18.50 7.42
CA LEU A 4 -15.97 -17.45 7.17
C LEU A 4 -14.61 -17.94 7.67
N GLN A 5 -13.60 -17.82 6.82
CA GLN A 5 -12.21 -18.14 7.14
C GLN A 5 -11.34 -16.94 6.83
N PHE A 6 -10.56 -16.49 7.82
CA PHE A 6 -9.61 -15.40 7.66
C PHE A 6 -8.21 -15.93 7.42
N GLY A 7 -7.47 -15.24 6.58
CA GLY A 7 -6.04 -15.42 6.40
C GLY A 7 -5.21 -14.50 7.31
N ALA A 8 -3.93 -14.40 7.01
CA ALA A 8 -3.06 -13.42 7.62
C ALA A 8 -3.41 -12.00 7.14
N ARG A 9 -2.97 -10.97 7.89
CA ARG A 9 -3.14 -9.56 7.49
C ARG A 9 -2.10 -9.20 6.42
N THR A 10 -2.36 -9.61 5.20
CA THR A 10 -1.46 -9.41 4.04
C THR A 10 -1.97 -8.39 3.03
N ILE A 11 -3.11 -7.74 3.32
CA ILE A 11 -3.64 -6.66 2.51
C ILE A 11 -3.38 -5.35 3.26
N GLY A 12 -2.34 -4.64 2.84
CA GLY A 12 -1.96 -3.35 3.41
C GLY A 12 -2.11 -2.24 2.39
N TYR A 13 -2.45 -1.07 2.89
CA TYR A 13 -2.49 0.16 2.13
C TYR A 13 -1.42 1.12 2.61
N ALA A 14 -0.77 1.77 1.67
CA ALA A 14 0.22 2.78 1.94
C ALA A 14 0.08 3.99 1.02
N LEU A 15 0.61 5.10 1.47
CA LEU A 15 0.90 6.27 0.66
C LEU A 15 2.36 6.17 0.22
N GLU A 16 2.57 6.07 -1.07
CA GLU A 16 3.88 6.13 -1.70
C GLU A 16 4.13 7.52 -2.25
N MET A 17 5.32 8.03 -2.02
CA MET A 17 5.78 9.34 -2.49
C MET A 17 6.77 9.15 -3.63
N ASN A 18 6.73 9.98 -4.66
CA ASN A 18 7.72 9.94 -5.72
C ASN A 18 9.05 10.50 -5.22
N PHE A 19 10.09 9.68 -5.19
CA PHE A 19 11.43 10.04 -4.71
C PHE A 19 12.40 10.48 -5.82
N SER A 20 12.01 10.29 -7.10
CA SER A 20 12.91 10.56 -8.22
C SER A 20 13.07 12.06 -8.46
N ALA A 21 14.21 12.63 -8.12
CA ALA A 21 14.55 14.02 -8.44
C ALA A 21 15.28 14.15 -9.80
N ASN A 22 15.52 13.05 -10.50
CA ASN A 22 16.32 12.90 -11.70
C ASN A 22 15.53 13.07 -13.03
N GLY A 23 14.32 13.61 -12.98
CA GLY A 23 13.49 13.87 -14.17
C GLY A 23 12.61 12.71 -14.67
N TRP A 24 12.46 11.61 -13.93
CA TRP A 24 11.47 10.59 -14.26
C TRP A 24 10.07 11.19 -14.31
N GLY A 25 9.34 11.00 -15.41
CA GLY A 25 8.00 11.56 -15.63
C GLY A 25 8.00 13.05 -15.99
N GLU A 26 9.17 13.62 -16.31
CA GLU A 26 9.32 15.03 -16.77
C GLU A 26 8.59 16.04 -15.84
N PRO A 27 8.92 16.08 -14.53
CA PRO A 27 8.23 16.94 -13.57
C PRO A 27 8.38 18.43 -13.93
N ASP A 28 7.31 19.19 -13.77
CA ASP A 28 7.40 20.64 -13.74
C ASP A 28 8.09 21.14 -12.46
N ALA A 29 8.29 22.44 -12.34
CA ALA A 29 8.98 23.03 -11.19
C ALA A 29 8.28 22.75 -9.84
N ARG A 30 6.93 22.72 -9.82
CA ARG A 30 6.15 22.37 -8.63
C ARG A 30 6.34 20.91 -8.25
N ALA A 31 6.18 20.00 -9.21
CA ALA A 31 6.37 18.57 -8.98
C ALA A 31 7.80 18.25 -8.53
N GLN A 32 8.80 18.93 -9.10
CA GLN A 32 10.20 18.82 -8.67
C GLN A 32 10.37 19.25 -7.22
N ALA A 33 9.81 20.39 -6.82
CA ALA A 33 9.87 20.87 -5.42
C ALA A 33 9.19 19.89 -4.45
N VAL A 34 8.06 19.29 -4.82
CA VAL A 34 7.41 18.25 -4.02
C VAL A 34 8.31 17.01 -3.88
N ARG A 35 9.00 16.59 -4.94
CA ARG A 35 9.92 15.45 -4.87
C ARG A 35 11.09 15.71 -3.94
N GLU A 36 11.62 16.93 -3.91
CA GLU A 36 12.64 17.30 -2.93
C GLU A 36 12.11 17.27 -1.50
N LEU A 37 10.86 17.71 -1.26
CA LEU A 37 10.22 17.52 0.05
C LEU A 37 10.05 16.04 0.40
N ASN A 38 9.61 15.20 -0.54
CA ASN A 38 9.48 13.76 -0.32
C ASN A 38 10.81 13.11 0.11
N ARG A 39 11.93 13.63 -0.35
CA ARG A 39 13.29 13.16 0.02
C ARG A 39 13.72 13.61 1.42
N ASN A 40 13.06 14.62 2.00
CA ASN A 40 13.33 15.07 3.36
C ASN A 40 12.68 14.12 4.38
N LEU A 41 13.48 13.58 5.31
CA LEU A 41 12.99 12.61 6.30
C LEU A 41 11.97 13.23 7.27
N ASP A 42 12.20 14.48 7.71
CA ASP A 42 11.29 15.12 8.66
C ASP A 42 9.94 15.47 8.00
N PHE A 43 9.93 15.77 6.70
CA PHE A 43 8.69 15.88 5.93
C PHE A 43 7.92 14.55 5.94
N ARG A 44 8.57 13.42 5.66
CA ARG A 44 7.93 12.10 5.70
C ARG A 44 7.44 11.72 7.09
N LYS A 45 8.22 12.06 8.13
CA LYS A 45 7.80 11.89 9.53
C LYS A 45 6.58 12.74 9.85
N ALA A 46 6.55 13.99 9.43
CA ALA A 46 5.39 14.86 9.61
C ALA A 46 4.14 14.27 8.98
N VAL A 47 4.21 13.87 7.71
CA VAL A 47 3.07 13.23 7.01
C VAL A 47 2.62 11.96 7.74
N THR A 48 3.55 11.10 8.17
CA THR A 48 3.20 9.84 8.84
C THR A 48 2.60 10.06 10.22
N MET A 49 3.07 11.07 10.96
CA MET A 49 2.58 11.40 12.31
C MET A 49 1.26 12.17 12.31
N ALA A 50 0.91 12.85 11.22
CA ALA A 50 -0.38 13.52 11.07
C ALA A 50 -1.54 12.55 10.86
N ILE A 51 -1.27 11.31 10.44
CA ILE A 51 -2.30 10.33 10.08
C ILE A 51 -2.70 9.48 11.29
N ASP A 52 -3.93 9.66 11.78
CA ASP A 52 -4.56 8.72 12.72
C ASP A 52 -5.01 7.45 11.97
N ARG A 53 -4.12 6.47 11.96
CA ARG A 53 -4.33 5.20 11.24
C ARG A 53 -5.45 4.36 11.81
N GLN A 54 -5.69 4.47 13.12
CA GLN A 54 -6.79 3.74 13.77
C GLN A 54 -8.12 4.29 13.28
N TRP A 55 -8.29 5.62 13.37
CA TRP A 55 -9.48 6.29 12.85
C TRP A 55 -9.70 5.98 11.36
N LEU A 56 -8.64 6.04 10.57
CA LEU A 56 -8.70 5.82 9.12
C LEU A 56 -9.14 4.38 8.78
N GLY A 57 -8.60 3.39 9.49
CA GLY A 57 -9.00 1.99 9.34
C GLY A 57 -10.45 1.73 9.75
N ASP A 58 -10.84 2.21 10.93
CA ASP A 58 -12.16 1.96 11.50
C ASP A 58 -13.27 2.68 10.73
N SER A 59 -13.00 3.92 10.28
CA SER A 59 -14.01 4.77 9.63
C SER A 59 -14.15 4.52 8.13
N LEU A 60 -13.05 4.32 7.42
CA LEU A 60 -13.04 4.32 5.95
C LEU A 60 -12.96 2.92 5.35
N VAL A 61 -12.28 1.99 6.00
CA VAL A 61 -12.17 0.60 5.53
C VAL A 61 -13.27 -0.29 6.12
N ARG A 62 -13.82 0.11 7.23
CA ARG A 62 -14.92 -0.54 7.96
C ARG A 62 -14.65 -1.99 8.35
N GLY A 63 -14.34 -2.19 9.59
CA GLY A 63 -14.40 -3.51 10.17
C GLY A 63 -13.46 -3.72 11.35
N PRO A 64 -13.82 -4.66 12.25
CA PRO A 64 -13.03 -4.96 13.43
C PRO A 64 -11.73 -5.71 13.11
N PHE A 65 -11.45 -5.96 11.83
CA PHE A 65 -10.31 -6.75 11.39
C PHE A 65 -9.15 -5.89 10.87
N THR A 66 -9.36 -4.58 10.76
CA THR A 66 -8.31 -3.63 10.40
C THR A 66 -7.26 -3.54 11.50
N ALA A 67 -6.05 -3.24 11.12
CA ALA A 67 -4.95 -2.94 12.03
C ALA A 67 -4.06 -1.86 11.43
N ILE A 68 -3.33 -1.18 12.29
CA ILE A 68 -2.31 -0.22 11.88
C ILE A 68 -1.27 -0.93 11.01
N TYR A 69 -0.92 -0.31 9.89
CA TYR A 69 0.16 -0.74 9.03
C TYR A 69 1.29 0.30 9.06
N PRO A 70 2.45 -0.02 9.60
CA PRO A 70 3.57 0.92 9.68
C PRO A 70 4.33 1.10 8.35
N GLY A 71 4.09 0.23 7.38
CA GLY A 71 4.87 0.09 6.13
C GLY A 71 5.82 -1.10 6.16
N GLY A 72 6.39 -1.44 5.02
CA GLY A 72 7.33 -2.55 4.87
C GLY A 72 6.70 -3.93 4.94
N LEU A 73 7.31 -4.85 5.69
CA LEU A 73 6.82 -6.23 5.79
C LEU A 73 5.55 -6.33 6.62
N TYR A 74 4.71 -7.31 6.33
CA TYR A 74 3.47 -7.56 7.06
C TYR A 74 3.66 -8.52 8.22
N ALA A 75 2.92 -8.31 9.30
CA ALA A 75 2.93 -9.16 10.49
C ALA A 75 2.58 -10.65 10.23
N GLY A 76 2.07 -10.99 9.05
CA GLY A 76 1.79 -12.37 8.66
C GLY A 76 2.88 -13.03 7.81
N THR A 77 4.00 -12.36 7.56
CA THR A 77 5.11 -12.92 6.77
C THR A 77 6.13 -13.63 7.64
N THR A 78 6.83 -14.62 7.05
CA THR A 78 7.86 -15.40 7.75
C THR A 78 9.01 -14.53 8.28
N TYR A 79 9.31 -13.43 7.61
CA TYR A 79 10.45 -12.56 7.92
C TYR A 79 10.07 -11.32 8.75
N TYR A 80 8.79 -11.18 9.11
CA TYR A 80 8.37 -10.05 9.91
C TYR A 80 8.91 -10.15 11.34
N ASP A 81 9.58 -9.09 11.77
CA ASP A 81 10.02 -8.91 13.15
C ASP A 81 9.47 -7.59 13.70
N LYS A 82 8.69 -7.67 14.77
CA LYS A 82 8.05 -6.51 15.38
C LYS A 82 9.08 -5.54 15.97
N ASP A 83 10.15 -6.07 16.55
CA ASP A 83 11.15 -5.26 17.26
C ASP A 83 12.08 -4.51 16.30
N SER A 84 12.11 -4.93 15.04
CA SER A 84 12.80 -4.23 13.96
C SER A 84 11.94 -3.16 13.28
N THR A 85 10.68 -3.00 13.69
CA THR A 85 9.77 -2.01 13.10
C THR A 85 9.81 -0.71 13.88
N VAL A 86 10.26 0.37 13.26
CA VAL A 86 10.17 1.73 13.81
C VAL A 86 8.78 2.28 13.52
N TYR A 87 8.07 2.68 14.56
CA TYR A 87 6.71 3.18 14.44
C TYR A 87 6.60 4.63 14.91
N TYR A 88 6.27 5.52 14.00
CA TYR A 88 5.92 6.90 14.30
C TYR A 88 4.42 7.00 14.55
N GLY A 89 4.05 7.12 15.83
CA GLY A 89 2.65 7.19 16.28
C GLY A 89 1.97 8.49 15.85
N TYR A 90 0.63 8.50 15.88
CA TYR A 90 -0.15 9.69 15.62
C TYR A 90 0.19 10.79 16.65
N ASN A 91 0.64 11.93 16.13
CA ASN A 91 0.87 13.16 16.88
C ASN A 91 0.81 14.35 15.91
N PHE A 92 -0.36 14.96 15.82
CA PHE A 92 -0.65 16.00 14.84
C PHE A 92 0.14 17.29 15.11
N ASP A 93 0.32 17.65 16.40
CA ASP A 93 1.06 18.85 16.78
C ASP A 93 2.54 18.70 16.45
N ALA A 94 3.16 17.58 16.79
CA ALA A 94 4.55 17.28 16.42
C ALA A 94 4.76 17.21 14.90
N ALA A 95 3.75 16.78 14.15
CA ALA A 95 3.80 16.82 12.68
C ALA A 95 3.91 18.27 12.17
N GLY A 96 3.15 19.20 12.75
CA GLY A 96 3.24 20.62 12.45
C GLY A 96 4.62 21.19 12.79
N GLU A 97 5.15 20.87 13.99
CA GLU A 97 6.48 21.30 14.43
C GLU A 97 7.62 20.81 13.51
N LEU A 98 7.51 19.58 12.99
CA LEU A 98 8.48 19.05 12.03
C LEU A 98 8.45 19.84 10.71
N LEU A 99 7.25 20.20 10.21
CA LEU A 99 7.12 21.03 9.00
C LEU A 99 7.72 22.44 9.23
N ASP A 100 7.42 23.05 10.39
CA ASP A 100 7.98 24.34 10.76
C ASP A 100 9.52 24.28 10.82
N GLY A 101 10.06 23.20 11.40
CA GLY A 101 11.51 22.98 11.54
C GLY A 101 12.27 22.87 10.22
N ILE A 102 11.61 22.44 9.15
CA ILE A 102 12.20 22.37 7.80
C ILE A 102 11.81 23.57 6.91
N GLY A 103 11.18 24.61 7.50
CA GLY A 103 10.81 25.84 6.79
C GLY A 103 9.54 25.72 5.94
N VAL A 104 8.76 24.65 6.07
CA VAL A 104 7.44 24.48 5.43
C VAL A 104 6.40 25.16 6.32
N VAL A 105 6.24 26.47 6.17
CA VAL A 105 5.39 27.33 7.01
C VAL A 105 4.46 28.18 6.16
N ASP A 106 3.31 28.56 6.70
CA ASP A 106 2.40 29.52 6.05
C ASP A 106 2.99 30.95 6.22
N THR A 107 3.58 31.47 5.17
CA THR A 107 4.27 32.77 5.19
C THR A 107 3.40 33.94 4.78
N ASP A 108 2.28 33.70 4.11
CA ASP A 108 1.37 34.74 3.60
C ASP A 108 -0.01 34.77 4.32
N GLY A 109 -0.24 33.82 5.25
CA GLY A 109 -1.43 33.79 6.08
C GLY A 109 -2.67 33.26 5.37
N ASN A 110 -2.50 32.52 4.26
CA ASN A 110 -3.62 31.99 3.49
C ASN A 110 -4.13 30.63 4.02
N GLY A 111 -3.48 30.08 5.05
CA GLY A 111 -3.79 28.78 5.67
C GLY A 111 -3.11 27.60 5.00
N ILE A 112 -2.29 27.84 3.97
CA ILE A 112 -1.51 26.82 3.26
C ILE A 112 -0.04 27.05 3.48
N ARG A 113 0.69 26.02 3.82
CA ARG A 113 2.14 26.09 4.00
C ARG A 113 2.86 26.27 2.67
N ASN A 114 3.91 27.08 2.70
CA ASN A 114 4.73 27.39 1.54
C ASN A 114 5.97 26.48 1.48
N PHE A 115 6.54 26.33 0.29
CA PHE A 115 7.85 25.71 0.12
C PHE A 115 8.94 26.52 0.84
N PRO A 116 10.00 25.88 1.39
CA PRO A 116 11.02 26.54 2.19
C PRO A 116 11.79 27.68 1.48
N ASP A 117 11.86 27.64 0.16
CA ASP A 117 12.53 28.62 -0.69
C ASP A 117 11.64 29.82 -1.10
N GLY A 118 10.43 29.87 -0.57
CA GLY A 118 9.43 30.87 -0.96
C GLY A 118 8.75 30.57 -2.31
N GLY A 119 8.81 29.34 -2.78
CA GLY A 119 8.27 28.86 -4.07
C GLY A 119 6.73 28.77 -4.15
N GLY A 120 6.00 29.44 -3.22
CA GLY A 120 4.53 29.42 -3.18
C GLY A 120 4.00 28.27 -2.32
N ASP A 121 2.68 28.04 -2.41
CA ASP A 121 1.95 27.02 -1.64
C ASP A 121 2.46 25.62 -1.95
N VAL A 122 2.59 24.77 -0.91
CA VAL A 122 2.84 23.33 -1.09
C VAL A 122 1.58 22.67 -1.64
N GLU A 123 1.60 22.39 -2.93
CA GLU A 123 0.54 21.73 -3.64
C GLU A 123 1.01 20.36 -4.15
N ILE A 124 0.29 19.31 -3.77
CA ILE A 124 0.66 17.91 -4.00
C ILE A 124 -0.47 17.20 -4.75
N THR A 125 -0.16 16.51 -5.83
CA THR A 125 -1.13 15.68 -6.55
C THR A 125 -1.14 14.25 -5.99
N LEU A 126 -2.31 13.79 -5.54
CA LEU A 126 -2.50 12.43 -5.02
C LEU A 126 -3.23 11.54 -6.03
N LEU A 127 -2.53 10.57 -6.57
CA LEU A 127 -3.05 9.57 -7.50
C LEU A 127 -3.72 8.41 -6.75
N ALA A 128 -4.95 8.06 -7.12
CA ALA A 128 -5.65 6.90 -6.57
C ALA A 128 -6.54 6.22 -7.61
N ASN A 129 -6.84 4.94 -7.36
CA ASN A 129 -7.68 4.13 -8.22
C ASN A 129 -9.16 4.31 -7.86
N THR A 130 -10.03 4.56 -8.86
CA THR A 130 -11.48 4.69 -8.69
C THR A 130 -12.23 3.37 -8.72
N ASP A 131 -11.63 2.30 -9.24
CA ASP A 131 -12.30 1.01 -9.39
C ASP A 131 -12.54 0.32 -8.03
N TYR A 132 -11.79 0.72 -7.01
CA TYR A 132 -11.91 0.21 -5.65
C TYR A 132 -12.28 1.33 -4.67
N ALA A 133 -13.44 1.19 -4.03
CA ALA A 133 -13.93 2.18 -3.06
C ALA A 133 -12.95 2.41 -1.89
N THR A 134 -12.22 1.37 -1.47
CA THR A 134 -11.24 1.50 -0.39
C THR A 134 -10.08 2.42 -0.77
N ASP A 135 -9.55 2.31 -1.98
CA ASP A 135 -8.44 3.15 -2.46
C ASP A 135 -8.87 4.62 -2.46
N ARG A 136 -10.05 4.88 -3.01
CA ARG A 136 -10.64 6.22 -3.05
C ARG A 136 -10.90 6.78 -1.65
N ASN A 137 -11.57 6.02 -0.78
CA ASN A 137 -11.90 6.48 0.57
C ASN A 137 -10.64 6.81 1.37
N LEU A 138 -9.59 5.97 1.26
CA LEU A 138 -8.32 6.23 1.92
C LEU A 138 -7.63 7.49 1.38
N ALA A 139 -7.64 7.68 0.06
CA ALA A 139 -7.10 8.89 -0.56
C ALA A 139 -7.84 10.15 -0.10
N GLU A 140 -9.18 10.13 -0.08
CA GLU A 140 -10.02 11.24 0.43
C GLU A 140 -9.72 11.53 1.91
N GLY A 141 -9.51 10.48 2.72
CA GLY A 141 -9.11 10.62 4.13
C GLY A 141 -7.72 11.25 4.28
N VAL A 142 -6.75 10.83 3.49
CA VAL A 142 -5.41 11.44 3.48
C VAL A 142 -5.49 12.92 3.07
N ILE A 143 -6.21 13.25 2.02
CA ILE A 143 -6.43 14.64 1.57
C ILE A 143 -6.95 15.49 2.73
N THR A 144 -8.04 15.07 3.37
CA THR A 144 -8.66 15.79 4.49
C THR A 144 -7.69 16.02 5.66
N ILE A 145 -6.85 15.03 5.97
CA ILE A 145 -5.86 15.14 7.04
C ILE A 145 -4.75 16.14 6.66
N MET A 146 -4.26 16.06 5.44
CA MET A 146 -3.18 16.93 4.95
C MET A 146 -3.63 18.39 4.82
N GLU A 147 -4.86 18.63 4.37
CA GLU A 147 -5.43 19.98 4.34
C GLU A 147 -5.49 20.61 5.74
N ARG A 148 -5.85 19.83 6.76
CA ARG A 148 -5.82 20.31 8.16
C ARG A 148 -4.40 20.59 8.64
N LEU A 149 -3.39 19.91 8.09
CA LEU A 149 -1.97 20.16 8.37
C LEU A 149 -1.43 21.39 7.62
N GLY A 150 -2.25 21.99 6.74
CA GLY A 150 -1.88 23.15 5.91
C GLY A 150 -1.20 22.75 4.59
N LEU A 151 -1.30 21.50 4.16
CA LEU A 151 -0.79 21.06 2.86
C LEU A 151 -1.96 20.93 1.88
N ARG A 152 -1.88 21.59 0.73
CA ARG A 152 -2.89 21.45 -0.32
C ARG A 152 -2.67 20.16 -1.08
N VAL A 153 -3.61 19.20 -0.99
CA VAL A 153 -3.52 17.93 -1.72
C VAL A 153 -4.65 17.84 -2.74
N ILE A 154 -4.29 17.72 -4.01
CA ILE A 154 -5.22 17.66 -5.15
C ILE A 154 -5.45 16.21 -5.52
N ALA A 155 -6.72 15.81 -5.52
CA ALA A 155 -7.14 14.48 -5.95
C ALA A 155 -6.93 14.29 -7.46
N ASN A 156 -6.24 13.23 -7.84
CA ASN A 156 -6.15 12.73 -9.21
C ASN A 156 -6.65 11.29 -9.24
N PHE A 157 -7.96 11.13 -9.33
CA PHE A 157 -8.62 9.83 -9.29
C PHE A 157 -8.85 9.29 -10.69
N GLN A 158 -8.24 8.14 -10.99
CA GLN A 158 -8.24 7.52 -12.31
C GLN A 158 -8.79 6.09 -12.25
N SER A 159 -9.28 5.56 -13.39
CA SER A 159 -9.54 4.13 -13.54
C SER A 159 -8.24 3.32 -13.42
N GLY A 160 -8.34 2.02 -13.10
CA GLY A 160 -7.17 1.18 -12.82
C GLY A 160 -6.08 1.27 -13.89
N THR A 161 -6.44 1.11 -15.17
CA THR A 161 -5.47 1.18 -16.26
C THR A 161 -4.84 2.57 -16.38
N ALA A 162 -5.62 3.64 -16.37
CA ALA A 162 -5.10 5.00 -16.49
C ALA A 162 -4.22 5.36 -15.27
N ARG A 163 -4.61 4.92 -14.07
CA ARG A 163 -3.81 5.08 -12.85
C ARG A 163 -2.46 4.37 -12.99
N ASP A 164 -2.45 3.14 -13.49
CA ASP A 164 -1.23 2.36 -13.64
C ASP A 164 -0.30 2.97 -14.70
N ASP A 165 -0.84 3.48 -15.81
CA ASP A 165 -0.07 4.19 -16.84
C ASP A 165 0.58 5.46 -16.28
N MET A 166 -0.17 6.26 -15.49
CA MET A 166 0.38 7.44 -14.82
C MET A 166 1.47 7.09 -13.80
N ALA A 167 1.25 6.06 -12.99
CA ALA A 167 2.24 5.59 -12.03
C ALA A 167 3.52 5.08 -12.72
N GLN A 168 3.38 4.31 -13.80
CA GLN A 168 4.53 3.78 -14.55
C GLN A 168 5.33 4.87 -15.29
N SER A 169 4.65 5.91 -15.74
CA SER A 169 5.29 7.06 -16.40
C SER A 169 5.87 8.09 -15.44
N GLY A 170 5.64 7.96 -14.11
CA GLY A 170 6.14 8.90 -13.11
C GLY A 170 5.29 10.17 -12.93
N ASN A 171 4.10 10.20 -13.53
CA ASN A 171 3.20 11.36 -13.51
C ASN A 171 2.34 11.39 -12.22
N PHE A 172 3.00 11.44 -11.07
CA PHE A 172 2.38 11.58 -9.76
C PHE A 172 3.37 12.18 -8.77
N ASP A 173 2.87 12.85 -7.73
CA ASP A 173 3.65 13.25 -6.58
C ASP A 173 3.51 12.21 -5.46
N TRP A 174 2.28 11.86 -5.12
CA TRP A 174 1.90 10.81 -4.19
C TRP A 174 0.91 9.84 -4.83
N GLN A 175 0.88 8.61 -4.32
CA GLN A 175 -0.13 7.62 -4.72
C GLN A 175 -0.57 6.76 -3.54
N VAL A 176 -1.89 6.46 -3.48
CA VAL A 176 -2.40 5.43 -2.59
C VAL A 176 -2.32 4.09 -3.30
N VAL A 177 -1.65 3.14 -2.66
CA VAL A 177 -1.42 1.82 -3.22
C VAL A 177 -1.79 0.72 -2.25
N ARG A 178 -2.18 -0.40 -2.81
CA ARG A 178 -2.35 -1.64 -2.08
C ARG A 178 -1.06 -2.44 -2.13
N GLN A 179 -0.33 -2.48 -1.02
CA GLN A 179 0.95 -3.18 -0.90
C GLN A 179 0.78 -4.66 -0.49
N GLY A 180 -0.26 -5.34 -0.97
CA GLY A 180 -0.54 -6.72 -0.59
C GLY A 180 0.48 -7.75 -1.05
N SER A 181 1.44 -7.35 -1.85
CA SER A 181 2.44 -8.22 -2.46
C SER A 181 3.73 -8.40 -1.65
N ALA A 182 3.85 -7.78 -0.45
CA ALA A 182 5.12 -7.87 0.29
C ALA A 182 5.56 -9.32 0.56
N LEU A 183 4.63 -10.24 0.88
CA LEU A 183 4.96 -11.66 1.01
C LEU A 183 5.46 -12.27 -0.32
N VAL A 184 4.74 -11.98 -1.40
CA VAL A 184 5.10 -12.47 -2.75
C VAL A 184 6.40 -11.81 -3.21
N SER A 185 6.59 -10.53 -2.94
CA SER A 185 7.80 -9.79 -3.30
C SER A 185 9.05 -10.38 -2.63
N VAL A 186 8.96 -10.76 -1.36
CA VAL A 186 10.08 -11.40 -0.65
C VAL A 186 10.44 -12.77 -1.26
N VAL A 187 9.46 -13.50 -1.79
CA VAL A 187 9.67 -14.87 -2.29
C VAL A 187 9.89 -14.92 -3.80
N GLN A 188 9.15 -14.13 -4.57
CA GLN A 188 9.11 -14.25 -6.03
C GLN A 188 9.56 -12.99 -6.78
N GLY A 189 9.58 -11.83 -6.13
CA GLY A 189 9.84 -10.55 -6.79
C GLY A 189 10.58 -9.57 -5.89
N THR A 190 11.69 -9.98 -5.32
CA THR A 190 12.54 -9.17 -4.42
C THR A 190 12.90 -7.79 -4.96
N VAL A 191 12.94 -7.65 -6.28
CA VAL A 191 13.17 -6.37 -6.97
C VAL A 191 12.14 -5.26 -6.65
N ALA A 192 10.95 -5.64 -6.17
CA ALA A 192 9.95 -4.67 -5.75
C ALA A 192 10.18 -4.12 -4.32
N LEU A 193 11.10 -4.72 -3.56
CA LEU A 193 11.39 -4.29 -2.18
C LEU A 193 12.28 -3.05 -2.13
N ALA A 194 13.13 -2.86 -3.13
CA ALA A 194 14.04 -1.73 -3.23
C ALA A 194 14.31 -1.40 -4.70
N PRO A 195 14.77 -0.18 -5.04
CA PRO A 195 15.08 0.22 -6.41
C PRO A 195 16.40 -0.41 -6.90
N THR A 196 16.40 -1.73 -7.02
CA THR A 196 17.57 -2.53 -7.45
C THR A 196 17.89 -2.40 -8.93
N GLY A 197 17.11 -1.64 -9.67
CA GLY A 197 17.32 -1.37 -11.10
C GLY A 197 16.55 -0.16 -11.58
N PRO A 198 16.93 0.39 -12.75
CA PRO A 198 16.52 1.73 -13.18
C PRO A 198 15.02 1.90 -13.44
N ARG A 199 14.26 0.81 -13.64
CA ARG A 199 12.84 0.86 -14.04
C ARG A 199 11.93 -0.08 -13.26
N ILE A 200 12.37 -0.55 -12.10
CA ILE A 200 11.69 -1.66 -11.42
C ILE A 200 10.79 -1.17 -10.28
N HIS A 201 11.25 -0.17 -9.53
CA HIS A 201 10.53 0.28 -8.34
C HIS A 201 9.27 1.08 -8.67
N SER A 202 8.27 1.05 -7.78
CA SER A 202 6.97 1.69 -8.01
C SER A 202 6.99 3.21 -7.88
N PHE A 203 7.89 3.76 -7.07
CA PHE A 203 7.92 5.19 -6.78
C PHE A 203 9.34 5.82 -6.80
N HIS A 204 10.36 5.09 -7.25
CA HIS A 204 11.68 5.63 -7.54
C HIS A 204 12.29 4.94 -8.76
N ARG A 205 12.41 5.64 -9.86
CA ARG A 205 12.99 5.14 -11.12
C ARG A 205 13.99 6.12 -11.70
N ALA A 206 14.83 5.61 -12.58
CA ALA A 206 15.79 6.42 -13.30
C ALA A 206 15.10 7.45 -14.21
N GLY A 207 15.72 8.59 -14.35
CA GLY A 207 15.37 9.61 -15.31
C GLY A 207 15.63 9.20 -16.76
N THR A 208 15.47 10.15 -17.68
CA THR A 208 15.66 9.92 -19.11
C THR A 208 17.10 9.60 -19.49
N ASP A 209 18.07 10.06 -18.68
CA ASP A 209 19.50 9.76 -18.81
C ASP A 209 19.89 8.35 -18.27
N GLY A 210 18.94 7.63 -17.68
CA GLY A 210 19.17 6.31 -17.08
C GLY A 210 19.76 6.35 -15.67
N THR A 211 19.95 7.53 -15.08
CA THR A 211 20.51 7.69 -13.74
C THR A 211 19.45 7.46 -12.67
N LEU A 212 19.76 6.62 -11.69
CA LEU A 212 18.97 6.37 -10.50
C LEU A 212 19.61 7.11 -9.32
N ASP A 213 18.96 8.14 -8.84
CA ASP A 213 19.49 9.09 -7.85
C ASP A 213 19.13 8.69 -6.40
N LEU A 214 19.58 7.52 -5.97
CA LEU A 214 19.25 6.94 -4.68
C LEU A 214 19.69 7.82 -3.51
N LEU A 215 18.82 7.88 -2.50
CA LEU A 215 19.20 8.37 -1.18
C LEU A 215 20.09 7.33 -0.46
N PRO A 216 20.92 7.75 0.52
CA PRO A 216 21.81 6.81 1.21
C PRO A 216 21.09 5.58 1.79
N PHE A 217 19.94 5.77 2.42
CA PHE A 217 19.15 4.65 2.98
C PHE A 217 18.55 3.73 1.89
N GLU A 218 18.25 4.25 0.70
CA GLU A 218 17.80 3.43 -0.42
C GLU A 218 18.92 2.54 -0.94
N GLN A 219 20.15 3.05 -0.97
CA GLN A 219 21.31 2.23 -1.29
C GLN A 219 21.49 1.11 -0.25
N GLU A 220 21.33 1.39 1.04
CA GLU A 220 21.35 0.37 2.09
C GLU A 220 20.23 -0.67 1.89
N LEU A 221 19.02 -0.26 1.49
CA LEU A 221 17.94 -1.20 1.14
C LEU A 221 18.32 -2.07 -0.06
N VAL A 222 18.88 -1.49 -1.10
CA VAL A 222 19.36 -2.21 -2.30
C VAL A 222 20.42 -3.24 -1.92
N ASP A 223 21.41 -2.84 -1.12
CA ASP A 223 22.48 -3.74 -0.68
C ASP A 223 21.93 -4.89 0.17
N THR A 224 20.99 -4.60 1.08
CA THR A 224 20.31 -5.60 1.92
C THR A 224 19.50 -6.59 1.09
N VAL A 225 18.74 -6.11 0.09
CA VAL A 225 17.97 -6.97 -0.81
C VAL A 225 18.87 -7.83 -1.68
N ASN A 226 19.98 -7.29 -2.19
CA ASN A 226 20.95 -8.05 -2.98
C ASN A 226 21.63 -9.13 -2.13
N ALA A 227 22.00 -8.84 -0.88
CA ALA A 227 22.53 -9.82 0.06
C ALA A 227 21.51 -10.94 0.35
N PHE A 228 20.23 -10.57 0.57
CA PHE A 228 19.13 -11.52 0.76
C PHE A 228 18.97 -12.48 -0.44
N ILE A 229 19.10 -11.97 -1.66
CA ILE A 229 19.02 -12.79 -2.88
C ILE A 229 20.24 -13.72 -3.00
N ALA A 230 21.41 -13.26 -2.58
CA ALA A 230 22.67 -13.98 -2.74
C ALA A 230 22.84 -15.15 -1.76
N THR A 231 22.19 -15.12 -0.59
CA THR A 231 22.31 -16.17 0.41
C THR A 231 21.16 -17.17 0.35
N ASN A 232 21.45 -18.46 0.68
CA ASN A 232 20.46 -19.51 0.90
C ASN A 232 20.34 -19.89 2.38
N ASP A 233 21.08 -19.25 3.25
CA ASP A 233 20.99 -19.47 4.70
C ASP A 233 19.74 -18.80 5.26
N ASN A 234 18.88 -19.54 5.95
CA ASN A 234 17.60 -19.04 6.43
C ASN A 234 17.75 -18.07 7.63
N GLU A 235 18.77 -18.25 8.45
CA GLU A 235 19.04 -17.37 9.60
C GLU A 235 19.57 -16.04 9.08
N GLU A 236 20.52 -16.07 8.16
CA GLU A 236 21.02 -14.87 7.50
C GLU A 236 19.91 -14.11 6.76
N ARG A 237 19.06 -14.82 6.02
CA ARG A 237 17.88 -14.21 5.38
C ARG A 237 16.95 -13.52 6.37
N ALA A 238 16.72 -14.14 7.53
CA ALA A 238 15.89 -13.55 8.56
C ALA A 238 16.51 -12.25 9.11
N GLU A 239 17.80 -12.25 9.40
CA GLU A 239 18.51 -11.05 9.88
C GLU A 239 18.53 -9.93 8.83
N LEU A 240 18.76 -10.25 7.56
CA LEU A 240 18.71 -9.26 6.47
C LEU A 240 17.31 -8.64 6.33
N MET A 241 16.24 -9.42 6.49
CA MET A 241 14.87 -8.87 6.43
C MET A 241 14.50 -8.07 7.68
N LYS A 242 15.07 -8.34 8.84
CA LYS A 242 14.98 -7.46 10.01
C LYS A 242 15.68 -6.13 9.76
N GLN A 243 16.87 -6.16 9.18
CA GLN A 243 17.61 -4.95 8.77
C GLN A 243 16.80 -4.15 7.75
N TYR A 244 16.28 -4.81 6.71
CA TYR A 244 15.40 -4.21 5.71
C TYR A 244 14.20 -3.51 6.37
N GLN A 245 13.48 -4.19 7.26
CA GLN A 245 12.31 -3.65 7.95
C GLN A 245 12.67 -2.41 8.77
N ARG A 246 13.80 -2.43 9.46
CA ARG A 246 14.29 -1.28 10.24
C ARG A 246 14.60 -0.10 9.34
N ILE A 247 15.43 -0.27 8.31
CA ILE A 247 15.80 0.80 7.37
C ILE A 247 14.55 1.39 6.72
N PHE A 248 13.64 0.53 6.26
CA PHE A 248 12.40 0.94 5.59
C PHE A 248 11.51 1.80 6.48
N THR A 249 11.27 1.35 7.70
CA THR A 249 10.33 2.03 8.61
C THR A 249 10.95 3.22 9.31
N GLU A 250 12.24 3.18 9.66
CA GLU A 250 12.96 4.30 10.25
C GLU A 250 13.00 5.52 9.30
N ASN A 251 13.17 5.24 8.00
CA ASN A 251 13.22 6.27 6.98
C ASN A 251 11.83 6.62 6.39
N VAL A 252 10.76 6.00 6.89
CA VAL A 252 9.40 6.21 6.35
C VAL A 252 9.42 6.11 4.82
N TYR A 253 9.94 5.00 4.28
CA TYR A 253 10.08 4.83 2.84
C TYR A 253 8.73 4.77 2.11
N SER A 254 7.71 4.24 2.77
CA SER A 254 6.30 4.52 2.46
C SER A 254 5.53 4.80 3.74
N VAL A 255 4.49 5.61 3.65
CA VAL A 255 3.60 5.89 4.78
C VAL A 255 2.54 4.80 4.83
N GLY A 256 2.73 3.83 5.71
CA GLY A 256 1.72 2.79 5.94
C GLY A 256 0.43 3.40 6.48
N LEU A 257 -0.72 2.92 6.02
CA LEU A 257 -2.04 3.40 6.42
C LEU A 257 -2.76 2.36 7.28
N THR A 258 -3.35 1.36 6.65
CA THR A 258 -4.10 0.30 7.33
C THR A 258 -3.85 -1.05 6.66
N GLN A 259 -4.08 -2.13 7.40
CA GLN A 259 -4.02 -3.49 6.89
C GLN A 259 -5.21 -4.32 7.37
N TYR A 260 -5.61 -5.31 6.59
CA TYR A 260 -6.64 -6.26 6.95
C TYR A 260 -6.36 -7.66 6.37
N PRO A 261 -6.97 -8.71 6.93
CA PRO A 261 -6.81 -10.07 6.42
C PRO A 261 -7.61 -10.29 5.15
N GLY A 262 -7.10 -11.10 4.24
CA GLY A 262 -7.93 -11.76 3.26
C GLY A 262 -8.98 -12.66 3.92
N ALA A 263 -10.13 -12.84 3.28
CA ALA A 263 -11.19 -13.68 3.80
C ALA A 263 -11.78 -14.58 2.70
N LEU A 264 -12.11 -15.80 3.06
CA LEU A 264 -12.81 -16.75 2.22
C LEU A 264 -14.18 -17.07 2.85
N ILE A 265 -15.23 -16.83 2.08
CA ILE A 265 -16.60 -17.18 2.46
C ILE A 265 -16.98 -18.46 1.75
N ILE A 266 -17.19 -19.51 2.54
CA ILE A 266 -17.49 -20.85 2.03
C ILE A 266 -18.93 -21.21 2.38
N ASN A 267 -19.77 -21.46 1.38
CA ASN A 267 -21.10 -22.00 1.63
C ASN A 267 -20.98 -23.40 2.25
N LYS A 268 -21.68 -23.63 3.36
CA LYS A 268 -21.61 -24.90 4.13
C LYS A 268 -22.09 -26.12 3.36
N ARG A 269 -22.75 -25.94 2.24
CA ARG A 269 -23.14 -27.06 1.35
C ARG A 269 -21.94 -27.76 0.72
N PHE A 270 -20.85 -27.04 0.49
CA PHE A 270 -19.63 -27.60 -0.11
C PHE A 270 -18.87 -28.48 0.89
N ALA A 271 -18.47 -29.65 0.42
CA ALA A 271 -17.56 -30.54 1.14
C ALA A 271 -16.16 -30.50 0.54
N ASN A 272 -15.22 -31.08 1.27
CA ASN A 272 -13.82 -31.21 0.86
C ASN A 272 -13.07 -29.87 0.64
N ILE A 273 -13.47 -28.84 1.39
CA ILE A 273 -12.71 -27.59 1.46
C ILE A 273 -11.96 -27.56 2.79
N PRO A 274 -10.61 -27.55 2.78
CA PRO A 274 -9.82 -27.58 3.99
C PRO A 274 -10.11 -26.38 4.91
N ALA A 275 -10.17 -26.64 6.21
CA ALA A 275 -10.40 -25.56 7.19
C ALA A 275 -9.20 -24.64 7.37
N GLY A 276 -8.00 -25.06 6.97
CA GLY A 276 -6.76 -24.30 7.12
C GLY A 276 -6.13 -23.91 5.78
N ALA A 277 -6.92 -23.80 4.68
CA ALA A 277 -6.39 -23.36 3.41
C ALA A 277 -5.73 -21.97 3.57
N PRO A 278 -4.46 -21.78 3.17
CA PRO A 278 -3.81 -20.47 3.21
C PRO A 278 -4.58 -19.46 2.37
N ILE A 279 -4.75 -18.24 2.90
CA ILE A 279 -5.43 -17.15 2.21
C ILE A 279 -4.42 -16.01 2.05
N PHE A 280 -3.95 -15.81 0.83
CA PHE A 280 -3.03 -14.76 0.44
C PHE A 280 -3.67 -13.87 -0.63
N MET A 281 -3.23 -12.62 -0.74
CA MET A 281 -3.86 -11.68 -1.65
C MET A 281 -3.69 -12.05 -3.13
N PHE A 282 -2.56 -12.64 -3.52
CA PHE A 282 -2.27 -12.99 -4.91
C PHE A 282 -2.33 -14.48 -5.22
N ASN A 283 -2.35 -15.31 -4.21
CA ASN A 283 -2.84 -16.66 -4.36
C ASN A 283 -4.29 -16.61 -3.91
N TRP A 284 -5.16 -16.30 -4.83
CA TRP A 284 -6.58 -16.28 -4.56
C TRP A 284 -6.92 -17.47 -3.66
N ALA A 285 -7.69 -17.24 -2.61
CA ALA A 285 -7.95 -18.28 -1.62
C ALA A 285 -8.44 -19.57 -2.28
N GLU A 286 -9.13 -19.45 -3.40
CA GLU A 286 -9.58 -20.53 -4.24
C GLU A 286 -8.48 -21.30 -4.97
N ASP A 287 -7.31 -20.71 -5.21
CA ASP A 287 -6.19 -21.39 -5.88
C ASP A 287 -5.50 -22.40 -4.95
N ASN A 288 -5.70 -22.25 -3.65
CA ASN A 288 -5.27 -23.23 -2.64
C ASN A 288 -6.29 -24.36 -2.44
N ILE A 289 -7.39 -24.33 -3.18
CA ILE A 289 -8.45 -25.32 -3.13
C ILE A 289 -8.45 -26.06 -4.47
N ILE A 290 -8.28 -27.37 -4.44
CA ILE A 290 -8.40 -28.19 -5.64
C ILE A 290 -9.89 -28.23 -6.02
N ARG A 291 -10.29 -27.37 -6.94
CA ARG A 291 -11.70 -27.12 -7.30
C ARG A 291 -12.39 -28.38 -7.79
N GLU A 292 -11.66 -29.25 -8.50
CA GLU A 292 -12.14 -30.54 -9.01
C GLU A 292 -12.48 -31.54 -7.91
N ARG A 293 -12.02 -31.30 -6.67
CA ARG A 293 -12.32 -32.11 -5.50
C ARG A 293 -13.44 -31.56 -4.63
N VAL A 294 -13.92 -30.35 -4.92
CA VAL A 294 -15.03 -29.73 -4.20
C VAL A 294 -16.33 -30.27 -4.75
N PHE A 295 -17.22 -30.75 -3.88
CA PHE A 295 -18.51 -31.27 -4.27
C PHE A 295 -19.61 -30.92 -3.25
N VAL A 296 -20.85 -31.06 -3.66
CA VAL A 296 -22.00 -30.93 -2.78
C VAL A 296 -22.51 -32.37 -2.49
N PRO A 297 -22.44 -32.86 -1.25
CA PRO A 297 -22.98 -34.15 -0.85
C PRO A 297 -24.48 -34.26 -1.18
N GLU A 298 -24.97 -35.46 -1.46
CA GLU A 298 -26.35 -35.73 -1.87
C GLU A 298 -27.38 -35.17 -0.87
N ASP A 299 -27.10 -35.31 0.42
CA ASP A 299 -27.92 -34.79 1.51
C ASP A 299 -28.02 -33.26 1.59
N ARG A 300 -27.19 -32.56 0.83
CA ARG A 300 -27.12 -31.09 0.76
C ARG A 300 -27.47 -30.52 -0.61
N GLN A 301 -27.92 -31.36 -1.55
CA GLN A 301 -28.26 -30.92 -2.91
C GLN A 301 -29.72 -30.44 -3.02
N GLY A 302 -30.63 -30.91 -2.17
CA GLY A 302 -32.07 -30.73 -2.28
C GLY A 302 -32.60 -29.29 -2.19
N ASP A 303 -31.78 -28.36 -1.69
CA ASP A 303 -32.19 -26.94 -1.48
C ASP A 303 -31.74 -26.00 -2.61
N TYR A 304 -31.10 -26.52 -3.66
CA TYR A 304 -30.50 -25.69 -4.70
C TYR A 304 -30.71 -26.35 -6.08
N GLU A 305 -31.54 -25.74 -6.90
CA GLU A 305 -31.52 -26.03 -8.32
C GLU A 305 -30.23 -25.49 -8.94
N LEU A 306 -29.44 -26.42 -9.50
CA LEU A 306 -28.31 -26.04 -10.32
C LEU A 306 -28.81 -25.67 -11.71
N HIS A 307 -28.74 -24.41 -12.08
CA HIS A 307 -29.02 -23.96 -13.43
C HIS A 307 -27.66 -23.65 -14.14
N PRO A 308 -26.96 -24.70 -14.62
CA PRO A 308 -25.58 -24.53 -15.10
C PRO A 308 -25.46 -23.77 -16.41
N GLN A 309 -26.56 -23.36 -17.02
CA GLN A 309 -26.57 -22.69 -18.34
C GLN A 309 -27.33 -21.37 -18.41
N THR A 310 -27.84 -20.86 -17.27
CA THR A 310 -28.51 -19.55 -17.26
C THR A 310 -27.80 -18.56 -16.36
N LEU A 311 -27.49 -17.38 -16.91
CA LEU A 311 -26.95 -16.27 -16.15
C LEU A 311 -28.05 -15.56 -15.34
N PRO A 312 -27.74 -14.94 -14.18
CA PRO A 312 -28.71 -14.16 -13.43
C PRO A 312 -29.37 -13.10 -14.33
N GLY A 313 -30.71 -13.10 -14.39
CA GLY A 313 -31.49 -12.19 -15.23
C GLY A 313 -31.85 -12.70 -16.60
N GLU A 314 -31.38 -13.88 -17.04
CA GLU A 314 -31.88 -14.54 -18.27
C GLU A 314 -33.21 -15.22 -18.06
N PRO A 315 -34.05 -15.39 -19.13
CA PRO A 315 -35.30 -16.11 -19.03
C PRO A 315 -35.08 -17.54 -18.52
N GLY A 316 -35.74 -17.92 -17.43
CA GLY A 316 -35.59 -19.21 -16.77
C GLY A 316 -34.52 -19.26 -15.69
N SER A 317 -33.78 -18.14 -15.43
CA SER A 317 -32.92 -18.03 -14.25
C SER A 317 -33.78 -17.94 -12.97
N PRO A 318 -33.35 -18.56 -11.86
CA PRO A 318 -34.00 -18.29 -10.57
C PRO A 318 -33.87 -16.78 -10.26
N GLY A 319 -34.91 -16.19 -9.73
CA GLY A 319 -34.87 -14.81 -9.27
C GLY A 319 -33.77 -14.57 -8.22
N PRO A 320 -33.44 -13.32 -7.91
CA PRO A 320 -32.45 -13.03 -6.88
C PRO A 320 -32.86 -13.77 -5.59
N ILE A 321 -31.89 -14.44 -5.00
CA ILE A 321 -32.07 -15.11 -3.70
C ILE A 321 -32.43 -14.01 -2.70
N SER A 322 -33.66 -14.05 -2.21
CA SER A 322 -34.20 -13.16 -1.19
C SER A 322 -33.53 -13.37 0.18
#